data_c6fd397e2f2bd56f2f0d1439d27c673e
#
_entry.id   c6fd397e2f2bd56f2f0d1439d27c673e
#
_cell.length_a   1.000
_cell.length_b   1.000
_cell.length_c   1.000
_cell.angle_alpha   90.00
_cell.angle_beta   90.00
_cell.angle_gamma   90.00
#
_symmetry.space_group_name_H-M   'P 1'
#
loop_
_entity.id
_entity.type
_entity.pdbx_description
1 polymer ?
#
loop_
_entity_poly.entity_id
_entity_poly.type
_entity_poly.pdbx_seq_one_letter_code
_entity_poly.pdbx_strand_id
1 'polypeptide(L)'
;MGGFSFARCLILIVAASTLAVCTANKKWQSGSYQYPKYTQAPNKIIVGGSEGWHFNFSYTDWALKNGPFYLNDTLVFKYDPPTENTTIPHSVYLLPNLRSFVTCSLTGAEMLADVTQGGGQGFEFVLKKWKPHYFACGQHDGIHCSLGQMKFFVMPMLRGY
;
A
#
# COMPACT_ATOMS: atom_id res chain seq x y z
N MET A 1 32.82 -60.69 -35.38
CA MET A 1 32.29 -60.44 -34.01
C MET A 1 33.12 -59.33 -33.41
N GLY A 2 32.68 -58.10 -33.55
CA GLY A 2 33.38 -56.89 -33.08
C GLY A 2 32.77 -56.39 -31.81
N GLY A 3 33.49 -56.49 -30.69
CA GLY A 3 33.09 -55.96 -29.41
C GLY A 3 33.37 -54.46 -29.37
N PHE A 4 32.33 -53.63 -29.39
CA PHE A 4 32.44 -52.22 -29.17
C PHE A 4 32.63 -51.98 -27.66
N SER A 5 33.81 -51.49 -27.32
CA SER A 5 34.17 -51.19 -25.92
C SER A 5 33.40 -49.99 -25.41
N PHE A 6 32.48 -50.18 -24.46
CA PHE A 6 31.74 -49.16 -23.74
C PHE A 6 32.63 -48.11 -23.06
N ALA A 7 33.88 -48.43 -22.82
CA ALA A 7 34.85 -47.52 -22.16
C ALA A 7 35.20 -46.29 -23.02
N ARG A 8 35.13 -46.39 -24.37
CA ARG A 8 35.46 -45.24 -25.24
C ARG A 8 34.35 -44.20 -25.35
N CYS A 9 33.08 -44.58 -25.17
CA CYS A 9 31.96 -43.65 -25.19
C CYS A 9 31.89 -42.76 -23.93
N LEU A 10 32.25 -43.32 -22.77
CA LEU A 10 32.25 -42.56 -21.49
C LEU A 10 33.32 -41.46 -21.48
N ILE A 11 34.49 -41.71 -22.08
CA ILE A 11 35.57 -40.71 -22.13
C ILE A 11 35.20 -39.53 -23.04
N LEU A 12 34.44 -39.75 -24.10
CA LEU A 12 34.00 -38.67 -25.00
C LEU A 12 32.91 -37.78 -24.38
N ILE A 13 32.05 -38.33 -23.53
CA ILE A 13 31.01 -37.58 -22.84
C ILE A 13 31.63 -36.70 -21.76
N VAL A 14 32.62 -37.18 -21.04
CA VAL A 14 33.31 -36.39 -19.99
C VAL A 14 34.15 -35.27 -20.61
N ALA A 15 34.77 -35.47 -21.77
CA ALA A 15 35.54 -34.45 -22.46
C ALA A 15 34.67 -33.30 -23.02
N ALA A 16 33.42 -33.60 -23.43
CA ALA A 16 32.49 -32.58 -23.93
C ALA A 16 31.90 -31.72 -22.82
N SER A 17 31.74 -32.27 -21.62
CA SER A 17 31.20 -31.50 -20.48
C SER A 17 32.23 -30.53 -19.86
N THR A 18 33.51 -30.76 -19.99
CA THR A 18 34.55 -29.85 -19.46
C THR A 18 34.79 -28.62 -20.35
N LEU A 19 34.47 -28.69 -21.66
CA LEU A 19 34.60 -27.55 -22.56
C LEU A 19 33.47 -26.52 -22.42
N ALA A 20 32.31 -26.93 -21.90
CA ALA A 20 31.17 -26.00 -21.69
C ALA A 20 31.38 -25.04 -20.48
N VAL A 21 32.25 -25.36 -19.55
CA VAL A 21 32.47 -24.55 -18.32
C VAL A 21 33.45 -23.40 -18.57
N CYS A 22 34.33 -23.49 -19.59
CA CYS A 22 35.36 -22.47 -19.83
C CYS A 22 34.89 -21.24 -20.62
N THR A 23 33.69 -21.24 -21.20
CA THR A 23 33.19 -20.09 -21.96
C THR A 23 32.27 -19.16 -21.19
N ALA A 24 31.93 -19.49 -19.94
CA ALA A 24 31.04 -18.68 -19.09
C ALA A 24 31.74 -17.53 -18.33
N ASN A 25 33.07 -17.34 -18.49
CA ASN A 25 33.79 -16.22 -17.92
C ASN A 25 33.67 -14.95 -18.79
N LYS A 26 32.40 -14.57 -19.15
CA LYS A 26 32.15 -13.20 -19.58
C LYS A 26 32.39 -12.30 -18.37
N LYS A 27 33.46 -11.50 -18.41
CA LYS A 27 33.67 -10.38 -17.50
C LYS A 27 32.34 -9.72 -17.19
N TRP A 28 31.88 -9.81 -15.96
CA TRP A 28 30.86 -8.91 -15.44
C TRP A 28 31.48 -7.52 -15.46
N GLN A 29 31.28 -6.78 -16.56
CA GLN A 29 31.47 -5.35 -16.51
C GLN A 29 30.43 -4.85 -15.53
N SER A 30 30.90 -4.40 -14.37
CA SER A 30 30.13 -3.57 -13.47
C SER A 30 29.74 -2.29 -14.24
N GLY A 31 28.72 -2.39 -15.05
CA GLY A 31 28.04 -1.23 -15.57
C GLY A 31 27.45 -0.55 -14.37
N SER A 32 27.89 0.66 -14.10
CA SER A 32 27.20 1.56 -13.19
C SER A 32 25.78 1.74 -13.74
N TYR A 33 24.84 0.91 -13.27
CA TYR A 33 23.43 1.14 -13.50
C TYR A 33 23.08 2.40 -12.73
N GLN A 34 23.14 3.54 -13.41
CA GLN A 34 22.46 4.73 -12.92
C GLN A 34 20.97 4.43 -12.96
N TYR A 35 20.43 4.02 -11.81
CA TYR A 35 18.99 4.01 -11.64
C TYR A 35 18.49 5.43 -11.91
N PRO A 36 17.55 5.63 -12.84
CA PRO A 36 16.96 6.93 -13.02
C PRO A 36 16.42 7.38 -11.66
N LYS A 37 16.91 8.51 -11.16
CA LYS A 37 16.46 9.11 -9.91
C LYS A 37 15.06 9.67 -10.13
N TYR A 38 14.06 8.78 -10.18
CA TYR A 38 12.65 9.17 -10.21
C TYR A 38 12.29 9.71 -8.83
N THR A 39 12.59 10.95 -8.57
CA THR A 39 12.02 11.69 -7.45
C THR A 39 10.58 12.07 -7.81
N GLN A 40 9.69 11.10 -7.80
CA GLN A 40 8.28 11.39 -7.93
C GLN A 40 7.85 12.23 -6.74
N ALA A 41 7.26 13.41 -6.99
CA ALA A 41 6.73 14.28 -5.95
C ALA A 41 5.65 13.53 -5.12
N PRO A 42 5.48 13.89 -3.83
CA PRO A 42 4.39 13.37 -3.03
C PRO A 42 3.03 13.62 -3.68
N ASN A 43 2.14 12.65 -3.63
CA ASN A 43 0.80 12.76 -4.17
C ASN A 43 -0.17 13.31 -3.11
N LYS A 44 -1.18 14.07 -3.57
CA LYS A 44 -2.35 14.42 -2.78
C LYS A 44 -3.51 13.56 -3.26
N ILE A 45 -4.04 12.70 -2.38
CA ILE A 45 -4.97 11.62 -2.73
C ILE A 45 -6.27 11.83 -1.97
N ILE A 46 -7.37 12.08 -2.68
CA ILE A 46 -8.70 12.20 -2.06
C ILE A 46 -9.16 10.79 -1.71
N VAL A 47 -9.42 10.56 -0.42
CA VAL A 47 -9.94 9.29 0.09
C VAL A 47 -11.35 9.06 -0.46
N GLY A 48 -11.54 7.90 -1.09
CA GLY A 48 -12.78 7.59 -1.82
C GLY A 48 -12.85 8.19 -3.24
N GLY A 49 -11.88 8.99 -3.66
CA GLY A 49 -11.88 9.65 -4.97
C GLY A 49 -13.01 10.68 -5.09
N SER A 50 -13.84 10.56 -6.13
CA SER A 50 -15.03 11.43 -6.36
C SER A 50 -16.10 11.27 -5.31
N GLU A 51 -16.17 10.11 -4.67
CA GLU A 51 -17.17 9.83 -3.62
C GLU A 51 -16.87 10.59 -2.32
N GLY A 52 -15.60 10.87 -2.01
CA GLY A 52 -15.21 11.46 -0.73
C GLY A 52 -15.34 10.45 0.42
N TRP A 53 -15.57 10.97 1.66
CA TRP A 53 -15.64 10.17 2.89
C TRP A 53 -17.08 10.11 3.42
N HIS A 54 -17.84 9.05 3.06
CA HIS A 54 -19.24 8.89 3.41
C HIS A 54 -19.62 7.45 3.77
N PHE A 55 -20.81 7.29 4.35
CA PHE A 55 -21.36 6.00 4.77
C PHE A 55 -21.67 5.08 3.57
N ASN A 56 -21.47 3.76 3.76
CA ASN A 56 -21.83 2.72 2.78
C ASN A 56 -20.96 2.72 1.50
N PHE A 57 -19.65 3.02 1.66
CA PHE A 57 -18.65 2.87 0.60
C PHE A 57 -17.49 2.02 1.10
N SER A 58 -17.03 1.05 0.30
CA SER A 58 -15.93 0.15 0.67
C SER A 58 -14.56 0.82 0.49
N TYR A 59 -14.08 1.48 1.54
CA TYR A 59 -12.76 2.13 1.53
C TYR A 59 -11.61 1.13 1.52
N THR A 60 -11.82 -0.08 2.03
CA THR A 60 -10.82 -1.15 1.93
C THR A 60 -10.58 -1.54 0.47
N ASP A 61 -11.64 -1.73 -0.32
CA ASP A 61 -11.51 -2.02 -1.75
C ASP A 61 -10.92 -0.84 -2.52
N TRP A 62 -11.35 0.37 -2.17
CA TRP A 62 -10.79 1.58 -2.75
C TRP A 62 -9.28 1.67 -2.51
N ALA A 63 -8.82 1.47 -1.28
CA ALA A 63 -7.41 1.54 -0.94
C ALA A 63 -6.57 0.48 -1.67
N LEU A 64 -7.10 -0.75 -1.79
CA LEU A 64 -6.43 -1.83 -2.55
C LEU A 64 -6.30 -1.51 -4.04
N LYS A 65 -7.29 -0.84 -4.63
CA LYS A 65 -7.29 -0.47 -6.06
C LYS A 65 -6.44 0.77 -6.36
N ASN A 66 -6.28 1.67 -5.40
CA ASN A 66 -5.60 2.96 -5.59
C ASN A 66 -4.16 3.00 -5.01
N GLY A 67 -3.70 1.91 -4.40
CA GLY A 67 -2.31 1.75 -4.00
C GLY A 67 -1.36 1.52 -5.20
N PRO A 68 -0.04 1.55 -4.97
CA PRO A 68 0.59 1.75 -3.67
C PRO A 68 0.57 3.21 -3.19
N PHE A 69 0.52 3.39 -1.87
CA PHE A 69 0.72 4.69 -1.20
C PHE A 69 2.18 4.81 -0.77
N TYR A 70 2.71 6.02 -0.76
CA TYR A 70 4.13 6.25 -0.44
C TYR A 70 4.30 7.19 0.75
N LEU A 71 5.48 7.12 1.38
CA LEU A 71 5.85 8.11 2.40
C LEU A 71 5.77 9.52 1.81
N ASN A 72 5.27 10.44 2.64
CA ASN A 72 4.96 11.83 2.33
C ASN A 72 3.75 12.05 1.42
N ASP A 73 3.05 11.01 0.95
CA ASP A 73 1.74 11.23 0.34
C ASP A 73 0.77 11.81 1.36
N THR A 74 -0.15 12.63 0.86
CA THR A 74 -1.19 13.27 1.67
C THR A 74 -2.54 12.64 1.33
N LEU A 75 -3.19 12.06 2.33
CA LEU A 75 -4.57 11.61 2.25
C LEU A 75 -5.50 12.78 2.60
N VAL A 76 -6.50 13.03 1.76
CA VAL A 76 -7.48 14.10 1.95
C VAL A 76 -8.85 13.50 2.21
N PHE A 77 -9.39 13.74 3.40
CA PHE A 77 -10.73 13.29 3.77
C PHE A 77 -11.72 14.44 3.54
N LYS A 78 -12.63 14.24 2.58
CA LYS A 78 -13.69 15.20 2.26
C LYS A 78 -15.04 14.66 2.68
N TYR A 79 -15.73 15.39 3.52
CA TYR A 79 -17.10 15.11 3.97
C TYR A 79 -17.78 16.41 4.38
N ASP A 80 -19.08 16.44 4.25
CA ASP A 80 -19.85 17.64 4.60
C ASP A 80 -19.99 17.76 6.14
N PRO A 81 -19.78 18.94 6.70
CA PRO A 81 -20.12 19.22 8.08
C PRO A 81 -21.64 19.02 8.30
N PRO A 82 -22.05 18.62 9.52
CA PRO A 82 -23.48 18.50 9.82
C PRO A 82 -24.19 19.85 9.69
N THR A 83 -25.35 19.84 9.07
CA THR A 83 -26.25 21.00 8.96
C THR A 83 -27.62 20.61 9.50
N GLU A 84 -28.54 21.56 9.60
CA GLU A 84 -29.93 21.27 10.02
C GLU A 84 -30.62 20.22 9.14
N ASN A 85 -30.20 20.11 7.88
CA ASN A 85 -30.75 19.19 6.87
C ASN A 85 -29.89 17.95 6.60
N THR A 86 -28.66 17.88 7.10
CA THR A 86 -27.75 16.74 6.91
C THR A 86 -27.48 16.08 8.27
N THR A 87 -27.99 14.87 8.41
CA THR A 87 -28.03 14.17 9.71
C THR A 87 -26.95 13.13 9.93
N ILE A 88 -26.07 12.91 8.94
CA ILE A 88 -25.06 11.85 9.02
C ILE A 88 -23.65 12.48 9.15
N PRO A 89 -23.20 12.75 10.38
CA PRO A 89 -21.86 13.32 10.60
C PRO A 89 -20.77 12.28 10.33
N HIS A 90 -19.59 12.72 9.89
CA HIS A 90 -18.43 11.88 9.72
C HIS A 90 -17.23 12.44 10.49
N SER A 91 -16.31 11.58 10.87
CA SER A 91 -15.06 11.92 11.54
C SER A 91 -13.93 11.03 11.06
N VAL A 92 -12.71 11.38 11.37
CA VAL A 92 -11.53 10.58 11.01
C VAL A 92 -10.75 10.21 12.26
N TYR A 93 -10.60 8.93 12.49
CA TYR A 93 -9.80 8.37 13.58
C TYR A 93 -8.63 7.57 13.05
N LEU A 94 -7.50 7.64 13.74
CA LEU A 94 -6.37 6.74 13.58
C LEU A 94 -6.44 5.67 14.67
N LEU A 95 -6.70 4.44 14.25
CA LEU A 95 -6.82 3.31 15.16
C LEU A 95 -5.43 2.76 15.54
N PRO A 96 -5.22 2.29 16.78
CA PRO A 96 -3.89 1.96 17.28
C PRO A 96 -3.28 0.71 16.66
N ASN A 97 -4.08 -0.23 16.18
CA ASN A 97 -3.60 -1.53 15.69
C ASN A 97 -4.63 -2.26 14.81
N LEU A 98 -4.21 -3.39 14.22
CA LEU A 98 -5.04 -4.22 13.37
C LEU A 98 -6.30 -4.76 14.10
N ARG A 99 -6.19 -5.12 15.39
CA ARG A 99 -7.34 -5.61 16.15
C ARG A 99 -8.44 -4.54 16.23
N SER A 100 -8.07 -3.32 16.59
CA SER A 100 -9.00 -2.18 16.62
C SER A 100 -9.63 -1.93 15.25
N PHE A 101 -8.85 -2.05 14.17
CA PHE A 101 -9.34 -1.93 12.80
C PHE A 101 -10.37 -3.02 12.44
N VAL A 102 -10.08 -4.27 12.75
CA VAL A 102 -11.01 -5.39 12.46
C VAL A 102 -12.30 -5.24 13.24
N THR A 103 -12.21 -4.93 14.53
CA THR A 103 -13.37 -4.85 15.44
C THR A 103 -14.04 -3.47 15.49
N CYS A 104 -13.54 -2.47 14.74
CA CYS A 104 -13.99 -1.08 14.80
C CYS A 104 -13.97 -0.49 16.23
N SER A 105 -13.02 -0.91 17.06
CA SER A 105 -12.87 -0.41 18.42
C SER A 105 -12.15 0.94 18.40
N LEU A 106 -12.77 1.96 18.98
CA LEU A 106 -12.18 3.28 19.16
C LEU A 106 -11.34 3.41 20.43
N THR A 107 -11.22 2.35 21.22
CA THR A 107 -10.41 2.37 22.45
C THR A 107 -8.94 2.65 22.12
N GLY A 108 -8.42 3.77 22.64
CA GLY A 108 -7.06 4.21 22.36
C GLY A 108 -6.85 4.77 20.95
N ALA A 109 -7.91 5.02 20.20
CA ALA A 109 -7.85 5.69 18.91
C ALA A 109 -7.61 7.20 19.08
N GLU A 110 -6.86 7.78 18.16
CA GLU A 110 -6.62 9.22 18.04
C GLU A 110 -7.65 9.82 17.08
N MET A 111 -8.46 10.78 17.54
CA MET A 111 -9.31 11.55 16.64
C MET A 111 -8.44 12.55 15.87
N LEU A 112 -8.36 12.37 14.56
CA LEU A 112 -7.60 13.23 13.66
C LEU A 112 -8.41 14.42 13.17
N ALA A 113 -9.71 14.19 12.88
CA ALA A 113 -10.62 15.21 12.42
C ALA A 113 -12.03 14.95 12.96
N ASP A 114 -12.65 16.00 13.46
CA ASP A 114 -14.03 15.98 13.92
C ASP A 114 -15.04 16.18 12.79
N VAL A 115 -16.32 16.26 13.12
CA VAL A 115 -17.42 16.34 12.14
C VAL A 115 -17.43 17.63 11.32
N THR A 116 -16.67 18.65 11.70
CA THR A 116 -16.65 19.96 11.05
C THR A 116 -15.49 20.16 10.09
N GLN A 117 -14.47 19.29 10.16
CA GLN A 117 -13.18 19.51 9.49
C GLN A 117 -13.07 18.91 8.07
N GLY A 118 -14.13 18.23 7.58
CA GLY A 118 -14.13 17.61 6.26
C GLY A 118 -14.52 18.51 5.11
N GLY A 119 -15.04 19.71 5.39
CA GLY A 119 -15.57 20.63 4.38
C GLY A 119 -14.48 21.35 3.58
N GLY A 120 -14.87 21.98 2.47
CA GLY A 120 -13.99 22.78 1.63
C GLY A 120 -12.83 21.98 1.04
N GLN A 121 -11.59 22.24 1.46
CA GLN A 121 -10.41 21.51 1.01
C GLN A 121 -10.30 20.11 1.60
N GLY A 122 -11.07 19.82 2.65
CA GLY A 122 -11.01 18.57 3.40
C GLY A 122 -9.91 18.56 4.47
N PHE A 123 -9.93 17.52 5.30
CA PHE A 123 -8.88 17.27 6.28
C PHE A 123 -7.70 16.53 5.62
N GLU A 124 -6.48 16.97 5.87
CA GLU A 124 -5.26 16.43 5.27
C GLU A 124 -4.43 15.66 6.30
N PHE A 125 -4.06 14.43 5.95
CA PHE A 125 -3.16 13.58 6.72
C PHE A 125 -1.95 13.17 5.89
N VAL A 126 -0.73 13.54 6.33
CA VAL A 126 0.52 13.18 5.64
C VAL A 126 1.06 11.86 6.18
N LEU A 127 1.34 10.91 5.32
CA LEU A 127 1.91 9.59 5.64
C LEU A 127 3.40 9.71 5.98
N LYS A 128 3.75 10.19 7.19
CA LYS A 128 5.14 10.46 7.61
C LYS A 128 5.88 9.25 8.18
N LYS A 129 5.19 8.19 8.54
CA LYS A 129 5.79 7.03 9.24
C LYS A 129 5.66 5.77 8.41
N TRP A 130 6.75 5.03 8.29
CA TRP A 130 6.77 3.72 7.62
C TRP A 130 6.20 2.64 8.56
N LYS A 131 4.88 2.66 8.70
CA LYS A 131 4.10 1.70 9.48
C LYS A 131 2.67 1.64 8.93
N PRO A 132 1.89 0.58 9.25
CA PRO A 132 0.48 0.57 8.94
C PRO A 132 -0.26 1.72 9.64
N HIS A 133 -1.13 2.39 8.88
CA HIS A 133 -2.05 3.41 9.38
C HIS A 133 -3.46 2.89 9.16
N TYR A 134 -4.25 2.81 10.22
CA TYR A 134 -5.62 2.29 10.20
C TYR A 134 -6.58 3.44 10.42
N PHE A 135 -7.37 3.77 9.40
CA PHE A 135 -8.33 4.86 9.45
C PHE A 135 -9.75 4.33 9.58
N ALA A 136 -10.58 5.04 10.35
CA ALA A 136 -12.00 4.73 10.49
C ALA A 136 -12.82 5.98 10.80
N CYS A 137 -14.12 5.96 10.46
CA CYS A 137 -15.09 6.90 11.00
C CYS A 137 -15.58 6.41 12.36
N GLY A 138 -15.52 7.27 13.38
CA GLY A 138 -15.91 6.93 14.74
C GLY A 138 -17.35 7.25 15.10
N GLN A 139 -18.15 7.76 14.17
CA GLN A 139 -19.51 8.19 14.45
C GLN A 139 -20.47 7.02 14.75
N HIS A 140 -21.48 7.33 15.55
CA HIS A 140 -22.49 6.35 16.02
C HIS A 140 -21.83 5.11 16.65
N ASP A 141 -20.95 5.32 17.64
CA ASP A 141 -20.28 4.25 18.39
C ASP A 141 -19.58 3.20 17.50
N GLY A 142 -19.01 3.65 16.37
CA GLY A 142 -18.31 2.79 15.40
C GLY A 142 -19.22 2.09 14.37
N ILE A 143 -20.52 2.38 14.34
CA ILE A 143 -21.43 1.86 13.30
C ILE A 143 -20.97 2.26 11.92
N HIS A 144 -20.48 3.49 11.75
CA HIS A 144 -19.94 3.95 10.47
C HIS A 144 -18.73 3.14 10.01
N CYS A 145 -17.87 2.74 10.96
CA CYS A 145 -16.74 1.86 10.68
C CYS A 145 -17.20 0.44 10.31
N SER A 146 -18.12 -0.14 11.06
CA SER A 146 -18.53 -1.55 10.94
C SER A 146 -19.51 -1.78 9.80
N LEU A 147 -20.72 -1.25 9.90
CA LEU A 147 -21.77 -1.41 8.90
C LEU A 147 -21.56 -0.49 7.69
N GLY A 148 -21.14 0.73 7.94
CA GLY A 148 -20.89 1.72 6.88
C GLY A 148 -19.62 1.51 6.09
N GLN A 149 -18.79 0.55 6.47
CA GLN A 149 -17.52 0.21 5.83
C GLN A 149 -16.53 1.40 5.72
N MET A 150 -16.74 2.45 6.54
CA MET A 150 -15.90 3.63 6.57
C MET A 150 -14.60 3.33 7.33
N LYS A 151 -13.82 2.43 6.78
CA LYS A 151 -12.50 2.06 7.29
C LYS A 151 -11.58 1.53 6.20
N PHE A 152 -10.31 1.84 6.30
CA PHE A 152 -9.25 1.26 5.46
C PHE A 152 -7.92 1.36 6.16
N PHE A 153 -6.93 0.66 5.61
CA PHE A 153 -5.56 0.83 6.06
C PHE A 153 -4.64 1.08 4.88
N VAL A 154 -3.54 1.75 5.14
CA VAL A 154 -2.43 1.91 4.21
C VAL A 154 -1.12 1.57 4.90
N MET A 155 -0.24 0.90 4.14
CA MET A 155 1.16 0.71 4.50
C MET A 155 1.99 1.53 3.51
N PRO A 156 2.50 2.71 3.89
CA PRO A 156 3.26 3.53 2.95
C PRO A 156 4.55 2.85 2.54
N MET A 157 4.85 2.86 1.26
CA MET A 157 6.10 2.36 0.70
C MET A 157 7.14 3.48 0.64
N LEU A 158 8.41 3.11 0.61
CA LEU A 158 9.48 4.03 0.24
C LEU A 158 9.40 4.28 -1.27
N ARG A 159 9.52 5.55 -1.70
CA ARG A 159 9.73 5.82 -3.13
C ARG A 159 11.11 5.30 -3.51
N GLY A 160 11.22 4.58 -4.62
CA GLY A 160 12.50 4.11 -5.14
C GLY A 160 13.43 5.31 -5.40
N TYR A 161 14.67 5.16 -5.00
CA TYR A 161 15.75 6.11 -5.30
C TYR A 161 16.28 5.87 -6.71
#